data_50931e18ab2c416e5bacb46a54510723
#
_entry.id   50931e18ab2c416e5bacb46a54510723
#
_cell.length_a   1.000
_cell.length_b   1.000
_cell.length_c   1.000
_cell.angle_alpha   90.00
_cell.angle_beta   90.00
_cell.angle_gamma   90.00
#
_symmetry.space_group_name_H-M   'P 1'
#
loop_
_entity.id
_entity.type
_entity.pdbx_description
1 polymer ?
#
loop_
_entity_poly.entity_id
_entity_poly.type
_entity_poly.pdbx_seq_one_letter_code
_entity_poly.pdbx_strand_id
1 'polypeptide(L)'
;MTNETTIAVAPGAVGPVQEKDRIHNLDMLRGWAILGILAVNAVSFAWPVELTMAEAHPPGALTYADQVGLWVTDVFFSDKMRTLFTMLFGVSVFLVGGERSDDARGKVLVRRLIWLGVFGAIHGAVFWYGDILLHYAYCGLLMMLMRSWSAKRLLWIGGLITLLWGVIATLGLWAMANLPPDVTEQMKAGMPAASPEAIAAAVELYRSGWPAGLIENLQAWAMFQLMASPFLIPITVPLMMLGLGLFKSGYLSGKAPVWTYLLVLLVGGANLALFAVWGWQKAMAGEGADPTNGLAAAAGGMAPLITLFYVTLLILLVRFGVKPLTRIFVPVGRMAFTNYLTQTLIMVTLYYAPWGLMWFGTHSPVEMWQVVGAVWVAQLIWSPLWLSAFQMGPLEWGWRCLTYGRVVPILRSRGRAAPVAGWGAARPSTPHRCRPKGAAWPQPPPAPSPAPRAVSPTVAAAT
;
A
#
# COMPACT_ATOMS: atom_id res chain seq x y z
N MET A 1 -10.43 -31.02 10.53
CA MET A 1 -11.39 -29.96 10.88
C MET A 1 -10.56 -28.73 11.20
N THR A 2 -10.38 -27.86 10.21
CA THR A 2 -9.58 -26.64 10.33
C THR A 2 -10.49 -25.55 10.87
N ASN A 3 -10.26 -25.12 12.13
CA ASN A 3 -10.88 -23.94 12.70
C ASN A 3 -10.51 -22.72 11.84
N GLU A 4 -11.44 -22.28 11.00
CA GLU A 4 -11.40 -20.95 10.41
C GLU A 4 -11.51 -19.93 11.54
N THR A 5 -10.37 -19.37 11.97
CA THR A 5 -10.35 -18.24 12.90
C THR A 5 -10.83 -17.02 12.12
N THR A 6 -12.14 -16.89 11.98
CA THR A 6 -12.78 -15.65 11.50
C THR A 6 -12.39 -14.53 12.47
N ILE A 7 -11.58 -13.59 12.00
CA ILE A 7 -11.35 -12.33 12.74
C ILE A 7 -12.69 -11.58 12.69
N ALA A 8 -13.53 -11.82 13.68
CA ALA A 8 -14.81 -11.15 13.83
C ALA A 8 -14.56 -9.67 14.12
N VAL A 9 -14.75 -8.83 13.12
CA VAL A 9 -14.95 -7.39 13.34
C VAL A 9 -16.35 -7.24 13.94
N ALA A 10 -16.44 -6.79 15.18
CA ALA A 10 -17.69 -6.69 15.92
C ALA A 10 -18.78 -5.99 15.09
N PRO A 11 -20.00 -6.58 14.98
CA PRO A 11 -21.11 -5.96 14.27
C PRO A 11 -21.58 -4.72 15.07
N GLY A 12 -21.71 -3.56 14.41
CA GLY A 12 -22.52 -2.47 14.92
C GLY A 12 -21.89 -1.11 15.09
N ALA A 13 -20.58 -0.93 15.09
CA ALA A 13 -19.98 0.40 15.21
C ALA A 13 -19.41 0.89 13.88
N VAL A 14 -20.18 1.69 13.12
CA VAL A 14 -19.69 2.44 11.98
C VAL A 14 -18.83 3.61 12.48
N GLY A 15 -17.55 3.34 12.74
CA GLY A 15 -16.61 4.32 13.27
C GLY A 15 -15.16 4.00 12.91
N PRO A 16 -14.22 4.93 13.16
CA PRO A 16 -12.80 4.70 12.92
C PRO A 16 -12.28 3.53 13.75
N VAL A 17 -11.38 2.71 13.16
CA VAL A 17 -10.68 1.63 13.87
C VAL A 17 -9.95 2.22 15.09
N GLN A 18 -10.22 1.66 16.27
CA GLN A 18 -9.58 2.09 17.51
C GLN A 18 -8.12 1.66 17.55
N GLU A 19 -7.28 2.36 18.31
CA GLU A 19 -5.83 2.09 18.36
C GLU A 19 -5.50 0.65 18.82
N LYS A 20 -6.30 0.10 19.73
CA LYS A 20 -6.19 -1.28 20.24
C LYS A 20 -6.45 -2.37 19.18
N ASP A 21 -7.23 -2.03 18.15
CA ASP A 21 -7.64 -2.95 17.10
C ASP A 21 -6.75 -2.84 15.84
N ARG A 22 -5.66 -2.04 15.90
CA ARG A 22 -4.75 -1.82 14.79
C ARG A 22 -3.79 -2.98 14.60
N ILE A 23 -3.59 -3.33 13.34
CA ILE A 23 -2.63 -4.38 12.94
C ILE A 23 -1.32 -3.68 12.57
N HIS A 24 -0.36 -3.66 13.52
CA HIS A 24 0.93 -2.98 13.36
C HIS A 24 1.72 -3.39 12.12
N ASN A 25 1.63 -4.68 11.71
CA ASN A 25 2.30 -5.15 10.50
C ASN A 25 1.81 -4.41 9.24
N LEU A 26 0.50 -4.14 9.14
CA LEU A 26 -0.03 -3.42 7.98
C LEU A 26 0.43 -1.97 7.92
N ASP A 27 0.48 -1.30 9.08
CA ASP A 27 0.97 0.08 9.14
C ASP A 27 2.48 0.15 8.84
N MET A 28 3.26 -0.81 9.34
CA MET A 28 4.70 -0.95 9.01
C MET A 28 4.91 -1.12 7.50
N LEU A 29 4.20 -2.06 6.89
CA LEU A 29 4.31 -2.32 5.45
C LEU A 29 3.88 -1.12 4.61
N ARG A 30 2.85 -0.37 5.03
CA ARG A 30 2.46 0.89 4.38
C ARG A 30 3.55 1.95 4.49
N GLY A 31 4.17 2.08 5.67
CA GLY A 31 5.26 3.04 5.88
C GLY A 31 6.45 2.75 4.98
N TRP A 32 6.85 1.48 4.88
CA TRP A 32 7.89 1.05 3.95
C TRP A 32 7.53 1.35 2.49
N ALA A 33 6.29 1.01 2.07
CA ALA A 33 5.83 1.24 0.70
C ALA A 33 5.81 2.72 0.34
N ILE A 34 5.31 3.60 1.21
CA ILE A 34 5.22 5.06 0.95
C ILE A 34 6.60 5.69 0.80
N LEU A 35 7.55 5.31 1.64
CA LEU A 35 8.92 5.80 1.49
C LEU A 35 9.50 5.35 0.15
N GLY A 36 9.39 4.06 -0.17
CA GLY A 36 9.93 3.53 -1.41
C GLY A 36 9.25 4.04 -2.69
N ILE A 37 7.98 4.42 -2.64
CA ILE A 37 7.27 5.06 -3.76
C ILE A 37 7.94 6.39 -4.15
N LEU A 38 8.41 7.18 -3.19
CA LEU A 38 9.11 8.43 -3.48
C LEU A 38 10.39 8.19 -4.28
N ALA A 39 11.16 7.15 -3.96
CA ALA A 39 12.39 6.81 -4.69
C ALA A 39 12.15 6.55 -6.19
N VAL A 40 11.01 5.92 -6.50
CA VAL A 40 10.60 5.67 -7.91
C VAL A 40 10.11 6.94 -8.57
N ASN A 41 9.30 7.72 -7.86
CA ASN A 41 8.63 8.89 -8.43
C ASN A 41 9.56 10.11 -8.56
N ALA A 42 10.72 10.12 -7.91
CA ALA A 42 11.62 11.27 -7.87
C ALA A 42 11.99 11.79 -9.26
N VAL A 43 12.27 10.90 -10.19
CA VAL A 43 12.62 11.26 -11.57
C VAL A 43 11.47 11.97 -12.29
N SER A 44 10.22 11.51 -12.09
CA SER A 44 9.04 12.12 -12.73
C SER A 44 8.65 13.47 -12.13
N PHE A 45 9.20 13.85 -10.97
CA PHE A 45 9.10 15.20 -10.45
C PHE A 45 10.19 16.14 -10.97
N ALA A 46 11.37 15.57 -11.26
CA ALA A 46 12.55 16.34 -11.59
C ALA A 46 12.76 16.53 -13.10
N TRP A 47 12.15 15.67 -13.91
CA TRP A 47 12.36 15.62 -15.35
C TRP A 47 11.05 15.44 -16.13
N PRO A 48 11.00 15.85 -17.40
CA PRO A 48 9.82 15.72 -18.25
C PRO A 48 9.32 14.27 -18.37
N VAL A 49 8.02 14.12 -18.62
CA VAL A 49 7.34 12.82 -18.74
C VAL A 49 7.91 11.98 -19.89
N GLU A 50 8.39 12.61 -20.95
CA GLU A 50 9.03 11.97 -22.12
C GLU A 50 10.23 11.13 -21.70
N LEU A 51 11.06 11.65 -20.80
CA LEU A 51 12.22 10.94 -20.27
C LEU A 51 11.80 9.70 -19.47
N THR A 52 10.75 9.84 -18.66
CA THR A 52 10.19 8.74 -17.87
C THR A 52 9.56 7.68 -18.77
N MET A 53 8.84 8.08 -19.83
CA MET A 53 8.19 7.16 -20.78
C MET A 53 9.19 6.43 -21.67
N ALA A 54 10.31 7.05 -21.99
CA ALA A 54 11.40 6.44 -22.75
C ALA A 54 12.29 5.52 -21.91
N GLU A 55 12.03 5.40 -20.59
CA GLU A 55 12.92 4.73 -19.64
C GLU A 55 14.38 5.20 -19.74
N ALA A 56 14.56 6.48 -20.14
CA ALA A 56 15.86 7.10 -20.33
C ALA A 56 16.36 7.73 -19.01
N HIS A 57 17.65 7.95 -18.95
CA HIS A 57 18.26 8.71 -17.84
C HIS A 57 18.39 10.20 -18.20
N PRO A 58 18.53 11.08 -17.20
CA PRO A 58 18.80 12.49 -17.42
C PRO A 58 19.98 12.71 -18.37
N PRO A 59 19.93 13.76 -19.23
CA PRO A 59 21.01 14.07 -20.16
C PRO A 59 22.34 14.33 -19.46
N GLY A 60 23.44 13.88 -20.06
CA GLY A 60 24.79 14.07 -19.55
C GLY A 60 25.50 12.75 -19.23
N ALA A 61 26.80 12.84 -18.96
CA ALA A 61 27.58 11.66 -18.58
C ALA A 61 27.23 11.24 -17.15
N LEU A 62 26.79 9.99 -16.98
CA LEU A 62 26.50 9.42 -15.68
C LEU A 62 27.79 9.13 -14.92
N THR A 63 27.88 9.59 -13.68
CA THR A 63 28.92 9.16 -12.75
C THR A 63 28.64 7.72 -12.27
N TYR A 64 29.63 7.09 -11.67
CA TYR A 64 29.45 5.79 -11.02
C TYR A 64 28.34 5.84 -9.95
N ALA A 65 28.25 6.93 -9.17
CA ALA A 65 27.21 7.11 -8.16
C ALA A 65 25.81 7.24 -8.78
N ASP A 66 25.68 7.89 -9.95
CA ASP A 66 24.41 7.95 -10.68
C ASP A 66 23.96 6.57 -11.17
N GLN A 67 24.89 5.80 -11.73
CA GLN A 67 24.62 4.42 -12.17
C GLN A 67 24.16 3.54 -11.01
N VAL A 68 24.81 3.63 -9.85
CA VAL A 68 24.40 2.95 -8.62
C VAL A 68 23.01 3.41 -8.17
N GLY A 69 22.74 4.73 -8.22
CA GLY A 69 21.42 5.29 -7.86
C GLY A 69 20.29 4.75 -8.75
N LEU A 70 20.50 4.70 -10.05
CA LEU A 70 19.56 4.11 -11.02
C LEU A 70 19.35 2.62 -10.75
N TRP A 71 20.43 1.86 -10.57
CA TRP A 71 20.36 0.43 -10.22
C TRP A 71 19.59 0.18 -8.92
N VAL A 72 19.85 0.95 -7.89
CA VAL A 72 19.13 0.85 -6.60
C VAL A 72 17.64 1.13 -6.81
N THR A 73 17.28 2.17 -7.57
CA THR A 73 15.88 2.51 -7.85
C THR A 73 15.19 1.37 -8.58
N ASP A 74 15.77 0.88 -9.66
CA ASP A 74 15.16 -0.14 -10.50
C ASP A 74 15.03 -1.48 -9.77
N VAL A 75 16.12 -1.97 -9.19
CA VAL A 75 16.16 -3.31 -8.58
C VAL A 75 15.32 -3.39 -7.30
N PHE A 76 15.38 -2.37 -6.44
CA PHE A 76 14.80 -2.49 -5.10
C PHE A 76 13.45 -1.79 -4.95
N PHE A 77 13.12 -0.81 -5.78
CA PHE A 77 11.93 0.01 -5.58
C PHE A 77 10.93 -0.04 -6.73
N SER A 78 11.37 0.07 -7.99
CA SER A 78 10.47 0.12 -9.16
C SER A 78 9.51 -1.06 -9.20
N ASP A 79 8.22 -0.78 -9.39
CA ASP A 79 7.09 -1.72 -9.35
C ASP A 79 6.85 -2.46 -8.02
N LYS A 80 7.86 -2.68 -7.19
CA LYS A 80 7.74 -3.43 -5.94
C LYS A 80 6.95 -2.65 -4.90
N MET A 81 7.20 -1.34 -4.79
CA MET A 81 6.55 -0.48 -3.80
C MET A 81 5.10 -0.19 -4.17
N ARG A 82 4.82 0.07 -5.45
CA ARG A 82 3.46 0.18 -5.98
C ARG A 82 2.67 -1.11 -5.76
N THR A 83 3.26 -2.25 -6.08
CA THR A 83 2.66 -3.59 -5.86
C THR A 83 2.31 -3.82 -4.39
N LEU A 84 3.24 -3.51 -3.47
CA LEU A 84 3.00 -3.62 -2.03
C LEU A 84 1.84 -2.73 -1.59
N PHE A 85 1.86 -1.47 -2.00
CA PHE A 85 0.80 -0.52 -1.63
C PHE A 85 -0.56 -0.94 -2.19
N THR A 86 -0.61 -1.45 -3.42
CA THR A 86 -1.80 -2.02 -4.06
C THR A 86 -2.39 -3.19 -3.27
N MET A 87 -1.55 -4.14 -2.84
CA MET A 87 -1.98 -5.26 -2.00
C MET A 87 -2.59 -4.77 -0.68
N LEU A 88 -1.95 -3.81 -0.02
CA LEU A 88 -2.43 -3.24 1.24
C LEU A 88 -3.69 -2.40 1.07
N PHE A 89 -3.89 -1.80 -0.10
CA PHE A 89 -5.12 -1.08 -0.41
C PHE A 89 -6.31 -2.05 -0.51
N GLY A 90 -6.14 -3.22 -1.15
CA GLY A 90 -7.15 -4.28 -1.17
C GLY A 90 -7.58 -4.72 0.23
N VAL A 91 -6.63 -4.85 1.17
CA VAL A 91 -6.93 -5.10 2.60
C VAL A 91 -7.74 -3.96 3.19
N SER A 92 -7.39 -2.71 2.87
CA SER A 92 -8.07 -1.51 3.39
C SER A 92 -9.53 -1.43 2.92
N VAL A 93 -9.83 -1.85 1.69
CA VAL A 93 -11.20 -1.94 1.16
C VAL A 93 -12.06 -2.87 2.05
N PHE A 94 -11.52 -4.02 2.44
CA PHE A 94 -12.22 -4.94 3.36
C PHE A 94 -12.31 -4.42 4.79
N LEU A 95 -11.23 -3.89 5.34
CA LEU A 95 -11.22 -3.37 6.71
C LEU A 95 -12.22 -2.23 6.91
N VAL A 96 -12.46 -1.40 5.91
CA VAL A 96 -13.45 -0.32 5.96
C VAL A 96 -14.85 -0.83 5.61
N GLY A 97 -14.97 -1.54 4.47
CA GLY A 97 -16.25 -1.94 3.89
C GLY A 97 -16.90 -3.16 4.56
N GLY A 98 -16.15 -3.93 5.35
CA GLY A 98 -16.66 -5.16 5.97
C GLY A 98 -17.07 -6.22 4.96
N GLU A 99 -17.89 -7.16 5.41
CA GLU A 99 -18.52 -8.14 4.53
C GLU A 99 -19.60 -7.49 3.65
N ARG A 100 -19.95 -8.14 2.54
CA ARG A 100 -20.90 -7.61 1.57
C ARG A 100 -22.32 -7.43 2.16
N SER A 101 -22.66 -8.21 3.17
CA SER A 101 -23.93 -8.12 3.92
C SER A 101 -24.03 -6.90 4.83
N ASP A 102 -22.92 -6.18 5.07
CA ASP A 102 -22.90 -4.94 5.87
C ASP A 102 -23.07 -3.71 4.97
N ASP A 103 -24.34 -3.38 4.68
CA ASP A 103 -24.69 -2.26 3.81
C ASP A 103 -24.23 -0.91 4.36
N ALA A 104 -24.25 -0.74 5.69
CA ALA A 104 -23.84 0.51 6.34
C ALA A 104 -22.35 0.78 6.08
N ARG A 105 -21.49 -0.22 6.29
CA ARG A 105 -20.07 -0.12 5.99
C ARG A 105 -19.79 -0.04 4.50
N GLY A 106 -20.59 -0.72 3.66
CA GLY A 106 -20.52 -0.60 2.22
C GLY A 106 -20.72 0.84 1.75
N LYS A 107 -21.74 1.56 2.24
CA LYS A 107 -21.99 2.98 1.94
C LYS A 107 -20.84 3.88 2.40
N VAL A 108 -20.27 3.63 3.58
CA VAL A 108 -19.10 4.36 4.06
C VAL A 108 -17.90 4.15 3.14
N LEU A 109 -17.67 2.90 2.70
CA LEU A 109 -16.58 2.59 1.76
C LEU A 109 -16.76 3.33 0.43
N VAL A 110 -17.95 3.30 -0.17
CA VAL A 110 -18.23 4.04 -1.42
C VAL A 110 -17.91 5.52 -1.25
N ARG A 111 -18.42 6.16 -0.19
CA ARG A 111 -18.13 7.57 0.08
C ARG A 111 -16.64 7.82 0.25
N ARG A 112 -15.93 6.91 0.92
CA ARG A 112 -14.48 6.99 1.11
C ARG A 112 -13.72 6.91 -0.23
N LEU A 113 -14.14 6.04 -1.13
CA LEU A 113 -13.55 5.90 -2.47
C LEU A 113 -13.87 7.09 -3.37
N ILE A 114 -15.10 7.64 -3.31
CA ILE A 114 -15.45 8.86 -4.04
C ILE A 114 -14.54 10.02 -3.62
N TRP A 115 -14.38 10.27 -2.31
CA TRP A 115 -13.48 11.32 -1.83
C TRP A 115 -12.02 11.05 -2.18
N LEU A 116 -11.58 9.78 -2.19
CA LEU A 116 -10.25 9.43 -2.68
C LEU A 116 -10.08 9.81 -4.15
N GLY A 117 -11.10 9.54 -4.97
CA GLY A 117 -11.12 9.94 -6.39
C GLY A 117 -11.08 11.46 -6.57
N VAL A 118 -11.80 12.22 -5.74
CA VAL A 118 -11.76 13.70 -5.76
C VAL A 118 -10.36 14.21 -5.39
N PHE A 119 -9.75 13.66 -4.32
CA PHE A 119 -8.37 14.01 -3.96
C PHE A 119 -7.39 13.65 -5.07
N GLY A 120 -7.53 12.47 -5.69
CA GLY A 120 -6.70 12.03 -6.79
C GLY A 120 -6.86 12.90 -8.04
N ALA A 121 -8.09 13.29 -8.39
CA ALA A 121 -8.33 14.17 -9.51
C ALA A 121 -7.68 15.55 -9.31
N ILE A 122 -7.82 16.15 -8.12
CA ILE A 122 -7.16 17.42 -7.79
C ILE A 122 -5.63 17.23 -7.76
N HIS A 123 -5.14 16.19 -7.13
CA HIS A 123 -3.71 15.92 -7.02
C HIS A 123 -3.07 15.72 -8.40
N GLY A 124 -3.67 14.90 -9.25
CA GLY A 124 -3.16 14.62 -10.58
C GLY A 124 -3.24 15.82 -11.53
N ALA A 125 -4.40 16.46 -11.58
CA ALA A 125 -4.62 17.60 -12.50
C ALA A 125 -3.81 18.85 -12.13
N VAL A 126 -3.60 19.11 -10.82
CA VAL A 126 -3.04 20.39 -10.37
C VAL A 126 -1.57 20.27 -9.93
N PHE A 127 -1.20 19.15 -9.29
CA PHE A 127 0.13 19.04 -8.69
C PHE A 127 1.07 18.15 -9.50
N TRP A 128 0.67 16.90 -9.82
CA TRP A 128 1.58 15.95 -10.44
C TRP A 128 0.83 14.85 -11.22
N TYR A 129 1.12 14.71 -12.50
CA TYR A 129 0.45 13.79 -13.43
C TYR A 129 0.49 12.31 -13.01
N GLY A 130 1.49 11.92 -12.23
CA GLY A 130 1.68 10.53 -11.77
C GLY A 130 0.75 10.10 -10.62
N ASP A 131 -0.42 10.75 -10.47
CA ASP A 131 -1.41 10.38 -9.46
C ASP A 131 -1.90 8.95 -9.61
N ILE A 132 -1.90 8.22 -8.50
CA ILE A 132 -2.43 6.87 -8.39
C ILE A 132 -3.73 6.79 -7.57
N LEU A 133 -4.11 7.88 -6.86
CA LEU A 133 -5.26 7.87 -5.95
C LEU A 133 -6.58 7.72 -6.69
N LEU A 134 -6.73 8.40 -7.83
CA LEU A 134 -7.90 8.27 -8.70
C LEU A 134 -8.00 6.84 -9.26
N HIS A 135 -6.86 6.29 -9.73
CA HIS A 135 -6.77 4.91 -10.17
C HIS A 135 -7.21 3.92 -9.08
N TYR A 136 -6.74 4.11 -7.85
CA TYR A 136 -7.14 3.27 -6.71
C TYR A 136 -8.60 3.46 -6.31
N ALA A 137 -9.19 4.63 -6.54
CA ALA A 137 -10.60 4.86 -6.22
C ALA A 137 -11.51 3.96 -7.07
N TYR A 138 -11.35 3.93 -8.39
CA TYR A 138 -12.18 3.06 -9.24
C TYR A 138 -11.77 1.58 -9.18
N CYS A 139 -10.48 1.24 -9.03
CA CYS A 139 -10.09 -0.14 -8.73
C CYS A 139 -10.66 -0.63 -7.40
N GLY A 140 -10.75 0.25 -6.39
CA GLY A 140 -11.39 -0.03 -5.11
C GLY A 140 -12.89 -0.31 -5.23
N LEU A 141 -13.59 0.41 -6.11
CA LEU A 141 -15.00 0.13 -6.43
C LEU A 141 -15.18 -1.25 -7.05
N LEU A 142 -14.29 -1.66 -7.97
CA LEU A 142 -14.29 -3.02 -8.51
C LEU A 142 -13.96 -4.06 -7.43
N MET A 143 -12.98 -3.78 -6.58
CA MET A 143 -12.59 -4.68 -5.48
C MET A 143 -13.72 -4.89 -4.46
N MET A 144 -14.65 -3.94 -4.29
CA MET A 144 -15.83 -4.10 -3.44
C MET A 144 -16.66 -5.32 -3.82
N LEU A 145 -16.71 -5.70 -5.09
CA LEU A 145 -17.46 -6.86 -5.57
C LEU A 145 -16.87 -8.19 -5.06
N MET A 146 -15.58 -8.19 -4.75
CA MET A 146 -14.81 -9.39 -4.36
C MET A 146 -14.44 -9.41 -2.88
N ARG A 147 -14.79 -8.36 -2.10
CA ARG A 147 -14.36 -8.20 -0.70
C ARG A 147 -14.79 -9.33 0.24
N SER A 148 -15.93 -9.98 -0.07
CA SER A 148 -16.47 -11.10 0.72
C SER A 148 -16.02 -12.48 0.23
N TRP A 149 -15.17 -12.55 -0.81
CA TRP A 149 -14.66 -13.84 -1.25
C TRP A 149 -13.78 -14.48 -0.19
N SER A 150 -13.77 -15.82 -0.14
CA SER A 150 -12.90 -16.57 0.76
C SER A 150 -11.42 -16.33 0.44
N ALA A 151 -10.54 -16.49 1.44
CA ALA A 151 -9.10 -16.37 1.26
C ALA A 151 -8.59 -17.24 0.11
N LYS A 152 -9.05 -18.51 0.05
CA LYS A 152 -8.68 -19.45 -1.02
C LYS A 152 -9.04 -18.92 -2.40
N ARG A 153 -10.28 -18.41 -2.61
CA ARG A 153 -10.72 -17.88 -3.90
C ARG A 153 -9.93 -16.65 -4.32
N LEU A 154 -9.68 -15.74 -3.37
CA LEU A 154 -8.87 -14.51 -3.61
C LEU A 154 -7.43 -14.85 -3.99
N LEU A 155 -6.79 -15.78 -3.27
CA LEU A 155 -5.41 -16.22 -3.55
C LEU A 155 -5.30 -16.93 -4.89
N TRP A 156 -6.25 -17.85 -5.21
CA TRP A 156 -6.21 -18.57 -6.48
C TRP A 156 -6.45 -17.66 -7.68
N ILE A 157 -7.53 -16.88 -7.67
CA ILE A 157 -7.89 -16.05 -8.83
C ILE A 157 -6.94 -14.86 -8.92
N GLY A 158 -6.74 -14.12 -7.82
CA GLY A 158 -5.82 -12.98 -7.79
C GLY A 158 -4.38 -13.40 -8.06
N GLY A 159 -3.92 -14.50 -7.46
CA GLY A 159 -2.58 -15.05 -7.66
C GLY A 159 -2.36 -15.54 -9.08
N LEU A 160 -3.31 -16.29 -9.67
CA LEU A 160 -3.22 -16.81 -11.04
C LEU A 160 -3.15 -15.67 -12.06
N ILE A 161 -4.03 -14.66 -11.95
CA ILE A 161 -4.03 -13.52 -12.87
C ILE A 161 -2.74 -12.71 -12.69
N THR A 162 -2.27 -12.48 -11.46
CA THR A 162 -1.00 -11.80 -11.21
C THR A 162 0.18 -12.58 -11.78
N LEU A 163 0.19 -13.90 -11.64
CA LEU A 163 1.21 -14.76 -12.22
C LEU A 163 1.18 -14.70 -13.76
N LEU A 164 -0.02 -14.75 -14.35
CA LEU A 164 -0.19 -14.65 -15.80
C LEU A 164 0.38 -13.33 -16.34
N TRP A 165 0.07 -12.21 -15.70
CA TRP A 165 0.64 -10.92 -16.07
C TRP A 165 2.16 -10.88 -15.87
N GLY A 166 2.68 -11.47 -14.80
CA GLY A 166 4.12 -11.63 -14.58
C GLY A 166 4.78 -12.45 -15.69
N VAL A 167 4.16 -13.56 -16.11
CA VAL A 167 4.65 -14.39 -17.23
C VAL A 167 4.61 -13.60 -18.54
N ILE A 168 3.53 -12.87 -18.82
CA ILE A 168 3.43 -12.04 -20.03
C ILE A 168 4.53 -10.97 -20.02
N ALA A 169 4.74 -10.27 -18.92
CA ALA A 169 5.81 -9.27 -18.78
C ALA A 169 7.20 -9.90 -18.95
N THR A 170 7.42 -11.07 -18.33
CA THR A 170 8.66 -11.85 -18.45
C THR A 170 8.93 -12.24 -19.90
N LEU A 171 7.94 -12.79 -20.60
CA LEU A 171 8.08 -13.18 -22.02
C LEU A 171 8.29 -11.95 -22.91
N GLY A 172 7.61 -10.83 -22.60
CA GLY A 172 7.81 -9.57 -23.32
C GLY A 172 9.22 -9.04 -23.17
N LEU A 173 9.75 -8.97 -21.95
CA LEU A 173 11.14 -8.54 -21.70
C LEU A 173 12.16 -9.49 -22.34
N TRP A 174 11.91 -10.80 -22.21
CA TRP A 174 12.75 -11.81 -22.88
C TRP A 174 12.74 -11.67 -24.40
N ALA A 175 11.56 -11.49 -24.99
CA ALA A 175 11.41 -11.29 -26.43
C ALA A 175 12.14 -10.02 -26.90
N MET A 176 11.96 -8.90 -26.18
CA MET A 176 12.66 -7.65 -26.49
C MET A 176 14.18 -7.80 -26.42
N ALA A 177 14.71 -8.50 -25.42
CA ALA A 177 16.13 -8.76 -25.26
C ALA A 177 16.72 -9.67 -26.35
N ASN A 178 15.90 -10.41 -27.11
CA ASN A 178 16.30 -11.32 -28.16
C ASN A 178 15.82 -10.88 -29.57
N LEU A 179 15.38 -9.62 -29.73
CA LEU A 179 15.01 -9.10 -31.05
C LEU A 179 16.25 -8.97 -31.93
N PRO A 180 16.13 -9.24 -33.28
CA PRO A 180 17.18 -8.95 -34.23
C PRO A 180 17.58 -7.46 -34.19
N PRO A 181 18.86 -7.13 -34.37
CA PRO A 181 19.34 -5.74 -34.30
C PRO A 181 18.60 -4.76 -35.20
N ASP A 182 18.26 -5.20 -36.42
CA ASP A 182 17.52 -4.41 -37.40
C ASP A 182 16.09 -4.09 -36.93
N VAL A 183 15.42 -5.04 -36.29
CA VAL A 183 14.08 -4.81 -35.70
C VAL A 183 14.19 -3.87 -34.50
N THR A 184 15.21 -4.04 -33.68
CA THR A 184 15.44 -3.16 -32.51
C THR A 184 15.68 -1.72 -32.96
N GLU A 185 16.48 -1.49 -34.00
CA GLU A 185 16.70 -0.16 -34.54
C GLU A 185 15.44 0.44 -35.17
N GLN A 186 14.64 -0.36 -35.89
CA GLN A 186 13.35 0.10 -36.43
C GLN A 186 12.37 0.48 -35.30
N MET A 187 12.31 -0.30 -34.24
CA MET A 187 11.47 0.02 -33.08
C MET A 187 11.92 1.31 -32.38
N LYS A 188 13.23 1.48 -32.17
CA LYS A 188 13.80 2.72 -31.63
C LYS A 188 13.48 3.93 -32.50
N ALA A 189 13.58 3.79 -33.81
CA ALA A 189 13.25 4.84 -34.76
C ALA A 189 11.75 5.20 -34.81
N GLY A 190 10.90 4.21 -34.53
CA GLY A 190 9.43 4.41 -34.49
C GLY A 190 8.87 4.88 -33.17
N MET A 191 9.63 4.79 -32.07
CA MET A 191 9.26 5.43 -30.80
C MET A 191 9.68 6.91 -30.87
N PRO A 192 8.84 7.87 -30.39
CA PRO A 192 9.32 9.21 -30.15
C PRO A 192 10.40 9.09 -29.05
N ALA A 193 11.65 8.84 -29.47
CA ALA A 193 12.78 8.99 -28.59
C ALA A 193 12.71 10.40 -28.02
N ALA A 194 12.80 10.55 -26.70
CA ALA A 194 12.95 11.86 -26.10
C ALA A 194 14.28 12.43 -26.61
N SER A 195 14.22 13.16 -27.73
CA SER A 195 15.44 13.78 -28.26
C SER A 195 15.97 14.77 -27.25
N PRO A 196 17.28 15.00 -27.18
CA PRO A 196 17.86 16.03 -26.29
C PRO A 196 17.17 17.38 -26.46
N GLU A 197 16.79 17.74 -27.70
CA GLU A 197 16.09 18.99 -28.02
C GLU A 197 14.66 19.01 -27.44
N ALA A 198 13.90 17.90 -27.55
CA ALA A 198 12.57 17.78 -27.00
C ALA A 198 12.59 17.85 -25.47
N ILE A 199 13.56 17.17 -24.83
CA ILE A 199 13.77 17.26 -23.38
C ILE A 199 14.09 18.70 -22.96
N ALA A 200 15.01 19.37 -23.66
CA ALA A 200 15.38 20.75 -23.35
C ALA A 200 14.19 21.71 -23.52
N ALA A 201 13.39 21.57 -24.56
CA ALA A 201 12.19 22.35 -24.79
C ALA A 201 11.14 22.14 -23.68
N ALA A 202 10.93 20.88 -23.27
CA ALA A 202 10.02 20.57 -22.18
C ALA A 202 10.52 21.14 -20.83
N VAL A 203 11.82 21.06 -20.54
CA VAL A 203 12.43 21.67 -19.35
C VAL A 203 12.21 23.19 -19.35
N GLU A 204 12.44 23.87 -20.47
CA GLU A 204 12.21 25.32 -20.58
C GLU A 204 10.72 25.67 -20.37
N LEU A 205 9.81 24.86 -20.91
CA LEU A 205 8.38 25.04 -20.76
C LEU A 205 7.95 24.97 -19.28
N TYR A 206 8.44 23.98 -18.54
CA TYR A 206 8.18 23.89 -17.09
C TYR A 206 8.77 25.06 -16.31
N ARG A 207 9.95 25.54 -16.72
CA ARG A 207 10.63 26.70 -16.10
C ARG A 207 10.03 28.05 -16.48
N SER A 208 9.30 28.14 -17.59
CA SER A 208 8.66 29.38 -18.03
C SER A 208 7.52 29.85 -17.13
N GLY A 209 7.10 29.00 -16.21
CA GLY A 209 6.12 29.35 -15.18
C GLY A 209 4.90 28.44 -15.14
N TRP A 210 4.09 28.64 -14.11
CA TRP A 210 3.02 27.71 -13.76
C TRP A 210 1.90 27.57 -14.80
N PRO A 211 1.45 28.59 -15.53
CA PRO A 211 0.42 28.36 -16.52
C PRO A 211 0.82 27.30 -17.57
N ALA A 212 2.05 27.37 -18.09
CA ALA A 212 2.54 26.41 -19.08
C ALA A 212 2.78 25.04 -18.46
N GLY A 213 3.53 24.96 -17.36
CA GLY A 213 3.80 23.71 -16.65
C GLY A 213 2.54 23.03 -16.11
N LEU A 214 1.49 23.79 -15.73
CA LEU A 214 0.20 23.23 -15.31
C LEU A 214 -0.54 22.61 -16.50
N ILE A 215 -0.49 23.22 -17.68
CA ILE A 215 -1.14 22.68 -18.90
C ILE A 215 -0.48 21.37 -19.28
N GLU A 216 0.87 21.31 -19.30
CA GLU A 216 1.62 20.09 -19.57
C GLU A 216 1.31 18.97 -18.57
N ASN A 217 1.31 19.31 -17.27
CA ASN A 217 0.92 18.35 -16.23
C ASN A 217 -0.51 17.83 -16.43
N LEU A 218 -1.46 18.71 -16.77
CA LEU A 218 -2.85 18.33 -17.00
C LEU A 218 -2.99 17.41 -18.23
N GLN A 219 -2.26 17.70 -19.32
CA GLN A 219 -2.25 16.88 -20.53
C GLN A 219 -1.63 15.50 -20.24
N ALA A 220 -0.48 15.45 -19.57
CA ALA A 220 0.16 14.21 -19.16
C ALA A 220 -0.75 13.37 -18.24
N TRP A 221 -1.42 14.01 -17.27
CA TRP A 221 -2.37 13.34 -16.39
C TRP A 221 -3.59 12.80 -17.14
N ALA A 222 -4.18 13.62 -18.05
CA ALA A 222 -5.33 13.18 -18.85
C ALA A 222 -4.95 12.00 -19.75
N MET A 223 -3.78 12.07 -20.41
CA MET A 223 -3.25 10.97 -21.21
C MET A 223 -3.03 9.70 -20.36
N PHE A 224 -2.45 9.82 -19.17
CA PHE A 224 -2.28 8.71 -18.25
C PHE A 224 -3.63 8.09 -17.86
N GLN A 225 -4.64 8.89 -17.53
CA GLN A 225 -5.98 8.39 -17.15
C GLN A 225 -6.70 7.71 -18.31
N LEU A 226 -6.58 8.24 -19.54
CA LEU A 226 -7.29 7.72 -20.70
C LEU A 226 -6.58 6.53 -21.35
N MET A 227 -5.23 6.53 -21.38
CA MET A 227 -4.45 5.53 -22.09
C MET A 227 -3.88 4.47 -21.14
N ALA A 228 -3.09 4.85 -20.14
CA ALA A 228 -2.39 3.89 -19.28
C ALA A 228 -3.29 3.26 -18.22
N SER A 229 -4.14 4.06 -17.57
CA SER A 229 -4.92 3.63 -16.42
C SER A 229 -5.89 2.47 -16.72
N PRO A 230 -6.61 2.42 -17.85
CA PRO A 230 -7.45 1.27 -18.21
C PRO A 230 -6.66 -0.05 -18.32
N PHE A 231 -5.43 -0.01 -18.85
CA PHE A 231 -4.57 -1.19 -18.96
C PHE A 231 -3.98 -1.63 -17.62
N LEU A 232 -3.89 -0.72 -16.65
CA LEU A 232 -3.42 -1.04 -15.30
C LEU A 232 -4.50 -1.68 -14.43
N ILE A 233 -5.79 -1.51 -14.73
CA ILE A 233 -6.89 -2.12 -13.95
C ILE A 233 -6.75 -3.64 -13.83
N PRO A 234 -6.56 -4.41 -14.94
CA PRO A 234 -6.43 -5.86 -14.88
C PRO A 234 -5.14 -6.34 -14.21
N ILE A 235 -4.21 -5.45 -13.89
CA ILE A 235 -3.03 -5.73 -13.06
C ILE A 235 -3.30 -5.35 -11.61
N THR A 236 -3.90 -4.18 -11.37
CA THR A 236 -4.11 -3.61 -10.03
C THR A 236 -5.15 -4.38 -9.22
N VAL A 237 -6.29 -4.73 -9.82
CA VAL A 237 -7.37 -5.44 -9.10
C VAL A 237 -6.94 -6.84 -8.62
N PRO A 238 -6.28 -7.69 -9.42
CA PRO A 238 -5.75 -8.97 -8.94
C PRO A 238 -4.71 -8.84 -7.82
N LEU A 239 -3.85 -7.81 -7.85
CA LEU A 239 -2.93 -7.52 -6.75
C LEU A 239 -3.68 -7.11 -5.46
N MET A 240 -4.77 -6.34 -5.56
CA MET A 240 -5.65 -6.05 -4.42
C MET A 240 -6.30 -7.33 -3.87
N MET A 241 -6.75 -8.23 -4.76
CA MET A 241 -7.31 -9.54 -4.37
C MET A 241 -6.25 -10.39 -3.66
N LEU A 242 -5.05 -10.48 -4.21
CA LEU A 242 -3.93 -11.22 -3.63
C LEU A 242 -3.61 -10.68 -2.22
N GLY A 243 -3.50 -9.37 -2.06
CA GLY A 243 -3.27 -8.72 -0.76
C GLY A 243 -4.36 -9.05 0.25
N LEU A 244 -5.65 -8.97 -0.13
CA LEU A 244 -6.76 -9.34 0.74
C LEU A 244 -6.76 -10.85 1.06
N GLY A 245 -6.43 -11.71 0.09
CA GLY A 245 -6.30 -13.15 0.30
C GLY A 245 -5.20 -13.49 1.32
N LEU A 246 -4.04 -12.87 1.20
CA LEU A 246 -2.92 -12.99 2.15
C LEU A 246 -3.30 -12.47 3.54
N PHE A 247 -4.12 -11.43 3.62
CA PHE A 247 -4.63 -10.93 4.88
C PHE A 247 -5.62 -11.91 5.53
N LYS A 248 -6.63 -12.36 4.80
CA LYS A 248 -7.65 -13.31 5.28
C LYS A 248 -7.06 -14.68 5.65
N SER A 249 -5.97 -15.11 4.99
CA SER A 249 -5.23 -16.33 5.35
C SER A 249 -4.37 -16.19 6.61
N GLY A 250 -4.24 -14.99 7.16
CA GLY A 250 -3.38 -14.71 8.31
C GLY A 250 -1.89 -14.52 7.97
N TYR A 251 -1.51 -14.59 6.69
CA TYR A 251 -0.11 -14.41 6.26
C TYR A 251 0.43 -13.02 6.65
N LEU A 252 -0.28 -11.95 6.29
CA LEU A 252 0.14 -10.57 6.64
C LEU A 252 0.12 -10.29 8.15
N SER A 253 -0.59 -11.09 8.92
CA SER A 253 -0.62 -11.00 10.39
C SER A 253 0.49 -11.81 11.07
N GLY A 254 1.35 -12.49 10.33
CA GLY A 254 2.44 -13.31 10.88
C GLY A 254 1.99 -14.67 11.44
N LYS A 255 0.78 -15.14 11.11
CA LYS A 255 0.16 -16.36 11.65
C LYS A 255 0.32 -17.59 10.76
N ALA A 256 0.82 -17.44 9.54
CA ALA A 256 1.02 -18.57 8.63
C ALA A 256 2.16 -19.50 9.12
N PRO A 257 2.21 -20.75 8.66
CA PRO A 257 3.31 -21.69 8.97
C PRO A 257 4.66 -21.12 8.52
N VAL A 258 5.72 -21.38 9.31
CA VAL A 258 7.07 -20.82 9.04
C VAL A 258 7.59 -21.24 7.66
N TRP A 259 7.36 -22.49 7.26
CA TRP A 259 7.83 -22.98 5.97
C TRP A 259 7.29 -22.18 4.77
N THR A 260 6.06 -21.62 4.84
CA THR A 260 5.52 -20.77 3.78
C THR A 260 6.29 -19.47 3.63
N TYR A 261 6.71 -18.87 4.75
CA TYR A 261 7.57 -17.69 4.73
C TYR A 261 8.95 -18.00 4.18
N LEU A 262 9.55 -19.14 4.58
CA LEU A 262 10.87 -19.55 4.08
C LEU A 262 10.85 -19.83 2.58
N LEU A 263 9.78 -20.47 2.06
CA LEU A 263 9.60 -20.70 0.63
C LEU A 263 9.53 -19.36 -0.14
N VAL A 264 8.73 -18.41 0.35
CA VAL A 264 8.59 -17.09 -0.29
C VAL A 264 9.92 -16.31 -0.23
N LEU A 265 10.66 -16.38 0.88
CA LEU A 265 12.00 -15.79 0.96
C LEU A 265 12.97 -16.42 -0.05
N LEU A 266 12.94 -17.72 -0.20
CA LEU A 266 13.82 -18.41 -1.14
C LEU A 266 13.50 -18.02 -2.59
N VAL A 267 12.23 -18.15 -2.99
CA VAL A 267 11.81 -17.88 -4.38
C VAL A 267 11.91 -16.39 -4.72
N GLY A 268 11.40 -15.52 -3.84
CA GLY A 268 11.47 -14.07 -4.04
C GLY A 268 12.88 -13.53 -3.94
N GLY A 269 13.71 -14.08 -3.04
CA GLY A 269 15.12 -13.73 -2.90
C GLY A 269 15.96 -14.18 -4.08
N ALA A 270 15.71 -15.37 -4.62
CA ALA A 270 16.36 -15.82 -5.85
C ALA A 270 16.00 -14.92 -7.06
N ASN A 271 14.71 -14.54 -7.18
CA ASN A 271 14.28 -13.61 -8.21
C ASN A 271 14.92 -12.22 -8.05
N LEU A 272 15.00 -11.71 -6.81
CA LEU A 272 15.69 -10.45 -6.52
C LEU A 272 17.19 -10.52 -6.90
N ALA A 273 17.86 -11.61 -6.55
CA ALA A 273 19.29 -11.79 -6.86
C ALA A 273 19.55 -11.81 -8.38
N LEU A 274 18.72 -12.55 -9.13
CA LEU A 274 18.82 -12.58 -10.60
C LEU A 274 18.60 -11.18 -11.21
N PHE A 275 17.56 -10.49 -10.74
CA PHE A 275 17.25 -9.14 -11.22
C PHE A 275 18.32 -8.12 -10.82
N ALA A 276 18.92 -8.26 -9.63
CA ALA A 276 19.99 -7.39 -9.16
C ALA A 276 21.26 -7.55 -10.00
N VAL A 277 21.64 -8.79 -10.34
CA VAL A 277 22.82 -9.06 -11.20
C VAL A 277 22.63 -8.47 -12.59
N TRP A 278 21.47 -8.72 -13.21
CA TRP A 278 21.18 -8.16 -14.53
C TRP A 278 21.11 -6.64 -14.49
N GLY A 279 20.37 -6.06 -13.52
CA GLY A 279 20.28 -4.61 -13.37
C GLY A 279 21.64 -3.95 -13.15
N TRP A 280 22.56 -4.62 -12.45
CA TRP A 280 23.95 -4.17 -12.31
C TRP A 280 24.69 -4.16 -13.65
N GLN A 281 24.61 -5.26 -14.38
CA GLN A 281 25.21 -5.34 -15.72
C GLN A 281 24.68 -4.24 -16.65
N LYS A 282 23.36 -4.05 -16.69
CA LYS A 282 22.71 -2.98 -17.46
C LYS A 282 23.20 -1.59 -17.03
N ALA A 283 23.23 -1.30 -15.73
CA ALA A 283 23.62 0.01 -15.22
C ALA A 283 25.09 0.35 -15.48
N MET A 284 26.00 -0.64 -15.40
CA MET A 284 27.45 -0.43 -15.54
C MET A 284 27.94 -0.48 -16.98
N ALA A 285 27.18 -1.04 -17.89
CA ALA A 285 27.64 -1.24 -19.26
C ALA A 285 27.45 0.00 -20.16
N GLY A 286 26.69 1.01 -19.74
CA GLY A 286 26.44 2.23 -20.51
C GLY A 286 25.60 2.02 -21.77
N GLU A 287 25.53 3.08 -22.61
CA GLU A 287 24.88 3.01 -23.92
C GLU A 287 25.63 2.04 -24.83
N GLY A 288 25.09 0.89 -25.10
CA GLY A 288 25.69 -0.11 -26.00
C GLY A 288 25.92 -1.48 -25.38
N ALA A 289 25.59 -1.67 -24.11
CA ALA A 289 25.60 -3.00 -23.53
C ALA A 289 24.44 -3.82 -24.07
N ASP A 290 24.82 -4.92 -24.68
CA ASP A 290 23.87 -5.96 -25.03
C ASP A 290 23.23 -6.54 -23.74
N PRO A 291 21.93 -6.36 -23.48
CA PRO A 291 21.26 -6.93 -22.32
C PRO A 291 21.04 -8.45 -22.49
N THR A 292 22.07 -9.16 -22.91
CA THR A 292 22.00 -10.52 -23.44
C THR A 292 21.66 -11.62 -22.47
N ASN A 293 21.39 -11.31 -21.20
CA ASN A 293 20.86 -12.33 -20.33
C ASN A 293 19.33 -12.19 -20.21
N GLY A 294 18.61 -12.63 -21.23
CA GLY A 294 17.15 -12.58 -21.29
C GLY A 294 16.45 -13.19 -20.06
N LEU A 295 17.08 -14.18 -19.41
CA LEU A 295 16.54 -14.78 -18.17
C LEU A 295 16.62 -13.81 -16.99
N ALA A 296 17.68 -13.04 -16.88
CA ALA A 296 17.84 -12.06 -15.83
C ALA A 296 16.93 -10.83 -16.04
N ALA A 297 16.78 -10.38 -17.31
CA ALA A 297 15.79 -9.38 -17.68
C ALA A 297 14.37 -9.83 -17.31
N ALA A 298 14.05 -11.09 -17.59
CA ALA A 298 12.79 -11.73 -17.28
C ALA A 298 12.44 -11.73 -15.79
N ALA A 299 13.43 -11.75 -14.90
CA ALA A 299 13.20 -11.64 -13.45
C ALA A 299 12.50 -10.34 -13.05
N GLY A 300 12.69 -9.25 -13.82
CA GLY A 300 11.99 -7.97 -13.62
C GLY A 300 10.48 -8.08 -13.78
N GLY A 301 9.99 -8.90 -14.73
CA GLY A 301 8.56 -9.15 -14.93
C GLY A 301 7.86 -9.80 -13.74
N MET A 302 8.63 -10.46 -12.85
CA MET A 302 8.13 -11.08 -11.62
C MET A 302 8.27 -10.19 -10.37
N ALA A 303 8.20 -8.87 -10.53
CA ALA A 303 8.25 -7.91 -9.41
C ALA A 303 7.33 -8.28 -8.22
N PRO A 304 6.12 -8.86 -8.38
CA PRO A 304 5.30 -9.31 -7.25
C PRO A 304 5.99 -10.32 -6.33
N LEU A 305 6.89 -11.18 -6.84
CA LEU A 305 7.65 -12.13 -6.01
C LEU A 305 8.66 -11.40 -5.12
N ILE A 306 9.32 -10.37 -5.64
CA ILE A 306 10.25 -9.52 -4.87
C ILE A 306 9.46 -8.75 -3.80
N THR A 307 8.27 -8.25 -4.15
CA THR A 307 7.37 -7.60 -3.18
C THR A 307 7.00 -8.55 -2.04
N LEU A 308 6.66 -9.79 -2.34
CA LEU A 308 6.37 -10.81 -1.33
C LEU A 308 7.59 -11.15 -0.48
N PHE A 309 8.80 -11.13 -1.05
CA PHE A 309 10.04 -11.26 -0.30
C PHE A 309 10.16 -10.14 0.75
N TYR A 310 9.96 -8.87 0.40
CA TYR A 310 10.00 -7.76 1.35
C TYR A 310 8.94 -7.88 2.45
N VAL A 311 7.70 -8.19 2.07
CA VAL A 311 6.61 -8.42 3.02
C VAL A 311 7.00 -9.51 4.02
N THR A 312 7.51 -10.62 3.52
CA THR A 312 7.90 -11.77 4.32
C THR A 312 9.07 -11.44 5.25
N LEU A 313 10.11 -10.78 4.73
CA LEU A 313 11.27 -10.37 5.52
C LEU A 313 10.85 -9.48 6.69
N LEU A 314 10.06 -8.43 6.42
CA LEU A 314 9.60 -7.50 7.45
C LEU A 314 8.70 -8.19 8.50
N ILE A 315 7.81 -9.10 8.07
CA ILE A 315 6.96 -9.87 9.00
C ILE A 315 7.81 -10.79 9.89
N LEU A 316 8.80 -11.46 9.32
CA LEU A 316 9.69 -12.35 10.11
C LEU A 316 10.56 -11.55 11.07
N LEU A 317 11.09 -10.40 10.66
CA LEU A 317 11.83 -9.51 11.58
C LEU A 317 10.96 -9.13 12.80
N VAL A 318 9.70 -8.82 12.61
CA VAL A 318 8.76 -8.56 13.73
C VAL A 318 8.52 -9.82 14.55
N ARG A 319 8.30 -10.95 13.89
CA ARG A 319 8.00 -12.23 14.55
C ARG A 319 9.16 -12.73 15.42
N PHE A 320 10.40 -12.54 14.96
CA PHE A 320 11.62 -12.94 15.67
C PHE A 320 12.20 -11.84 16.57
N GLY A 321 11.45 -10.79 16.86
CA GLY A 321 11.77 -9.85 17.92
C GLY A 321 12.52 -8.58 17.51
N VAL A 322 12.83 -8.36 16.21
CA VAL A 322 13.48 -7.14 15.70
C VAL A 322 12.47 -5.98 15.59
N LYS A 323 11.59 -5.87 16.61
CA LYS A 323 10.50 -4.87 16.66
C LYS A 323 10.98 -3.42 16.65
N PRO A 324 12.10 -3.02 17.31
CA PRO A 324 12.55 -1.63 17.27
C PRO A 324 12.86 -1.15 15.86
N LEU A 325 13.56 -1.95 15.07
CA LEU A 325 13.94 -1.60 13.70
C LEU A 325 12.70 -1.40 12.79
N THR A 326 11.71 -2.29 12.91
CA THR A 326 10.50 -2.21 12.07
C THR A 326 9.51 -1.16 12.56
N ARG A 327 9.52 -0.80 13.86
CA ARG A 327 8.61 0.21 14.44
C ARG A 327 8.81 1.61 13.90
N ILE A 328 9.97 1.93 13.37
CA ILE A 328 10.23 3.25 12.75
C ILE A 328 9.28 3.53 11.57
N PHE A 329 8.82 2.49 10.85
CA PHE A 329 7.92 2.65 9.70
C PHE A 329 6.44 2.78 10.10
N VAL A 330 6.04 2.32 11.29
CA VAL A 330 4.65 2.33 11.74
C VAL A 330 4.05 3.74 11.78
N PRO A 331 4.71 4.78 12.33
CA PRO A 331 4.20 6.14 12.31
C PRO A 331 4.00 6.68 10.90
N VAL A 332 4.94 6.43 9.99
CA VAL A 332 4.86 6.85 8.59
C VAL A 332 3.65 6.20 7.91
N GLY A 333 3.43 4.91 8.13
CA GLY A 333 2.29 4.18 7.56
C GLY A 333 0.93 4.57 8.15
N ARG A 334 0.89 5.03 9.40
CA ARG A 334 -0.33 5.61 10.02
C ARG A 334 -0.71 6.95 9.40
N MET A 335 0.25 7.65 8.81
CA MET A 335 0.10 8.92 8.10
C MET A 335 0.38 8.78 6.60
N ALA A 336 0.10 7.59 6.02
CA ALA A 336 0.47 7.27 4.65
C ALA A 336 -0.10 8.25 3.63
N PHE A 337 -1.36 8.68 3.78
CA PHE A 337 -2.00 9.64 2.89
C PHE A 337 -1.39 11.05 3.04
N THR A 338 -1.20 11.50 4.28
CA THR A 338 -0.50 12.77 4.56
C THR A 338 0.92 12.73 4.00
N ASN A 339 1.68 11.67 4.27
CA ASN A 339 3.05 11.56 3.82
C ASN A 339 3.17 11.51 2.30
N TYR A 340 2.27 10.81 1.60
CA TYR A 340 2.24 10.77 0.15
C TYR A 340 2.01 12.15 -0.48
N LEU A 341 0.95 12.85 -0.04
CA LEU A 341 0.66 14.19 -0.59
C LEU A 341 1.69 15.25 -0.18
N THR A 342 2.29 15.11 1.01
CA THR A 342 3.40 15.99 1.41
C THR A 342 4.67 15.74 0.61
N GLN A 343 4.96 14.48 0.24
CA GLN A 343 6.04 14.18 -0.71
C GLN A 343 5.84 14.95 -2.01
N THR A 344 4.65 14.84 -2.61
CA THR A 344 4.33 15.59 -3.83
C THR A 344 4.50 17.10 -3.63
N LEU A 345 3.94 17.65 -2.56
CA LEU A 345 4.04 19.09 -2.31
C LEU A 345 5.50 19.56 -2.16
N ILE A 346 6.34 18.80 -1.46
CA ILE A 346 7.78 19.08 -1.32
C ILE A 346 8.46 19.00 -2.70
N MET A 347 8.27 17.92 -3.44
CA MET A 347 8.90 17.70 -4.74
C MET A 347 8.48 18.79 -5.75
N VAL A 348 7.19 19.08 -5.84
CA VAL A 348 6.68 20.15 -6.72
C VAL A 348 7.27 21.51 -6.34
N THR A 349 7.36 21.81 -5.04
CA THR A 349 7.97 23.05 -4.56
C THR A 349 9.47 23.13 -4.91
N LEU A 350 10.20 22.03 -4.83
CA LEU A 350 11.61 22.01 -5.19
C LEU A 350 11.81 22.19 -6.71
N TYR A 351 11.00 21.51 -7.53
CA TYR A 351 11.31 21.35 -8.93
C TYR A 351 10.62 22.34 -9.87
N TYR A 352 9.32 22.61 -9.74
CA TYR A 352 8.62 23.42 -10.76
C TYR A 352 7.49 24.32 -10.26
N ALA A 353 7.22 24.38 -8.95
CA ALA A 353 6.23 25.33 -8.45
C ALA A 353 6.75 26.77 -8.55
N PRO A 354 5.89 27.76 -8.92
CA PRO A 354 6.32 29.16 -9.10
C PRO A 354 6.78 29.82 -7.81
N TRP A 355 6.44 29.27 -6.67
CA TRP A 355 6.91 29.70 -5.33
C TRP A 355 8.13 28.94 -4.83
N GLY A 356 8.68 28.03 -5.64
CA GLY A 356 9.71 27.07 -5.26
C GLY A 356 11.10 27.40 -5.81
N LEU A 357 11.96 26.39 -5.87
CA LEU A 357 13.37 26.54 -6.23
C LEU A 357 13.64 26.37 -7.74
N MET A 358 12.66 25.92 -8.52
CA MET A 358 12.73 25.74 -9.97
C MET A 358 13.90 24.84 -10.43
N TRP A 359 14.15 23.76 -9.71
CA TRP A 359 15.24 22.80 -10.00
C TRP A 359 14.92 21.82 -11.14
N PHE A 360 13.81 21.99 -11.84
CA PHE A 360 13.38 21.08 -12.91
C PHE A 360 14.46 20.96 -14.00
N GLY A 361 14.81 19.74 -14.36
CA GLY A 361 15.84 19.45 -15.35
C GLY A 361 17.28 19.72 -14.90
N THR A 362 17.57 19.76 -13.59
CA THR A 362 18.94 20.05 -13.11
C THR A 362 19.62 18.92 -12.36
N HIS A 363 18.86 18.04 -11.72
CA HIS A 363 19.41 17.05 -10.79
C HIS A 363 19.77 15.75 -11.49
N SER A 364 20.97 15.26 -11.20
CA SER A 364 21.43 13.92 -11.57
C SER A 364 20.72 12.86 -10.70
N PRO A 365 20.76 11.56 -11.07
CA PRO A 365 20.20 10.48 -10.27
C PRO A 365 20.68 10.45 -8.81
N VAL A 366 21.95 10.70 -8.55
CA VAL A 366 22.47 10.71 -7.18
C VAL A 366 21.99 11.92 -6.38
N GLU A 367 21.87 13.09 -7.02
CA GLU A 367 21.32 14.28 -6.37
C GLU A 367 19.83 14.11 -6.05
N MET A 368 19.05 13.48 -6.93
CA MET A 368 17.66 13.08 -6.62
C MET A 368 17.59 12.14 -5.41
N TRP A 369 18.54 11.21 -5.27
CA TRP A 369 18.61 10.32 -4.11
C TRP A 369 18.94 11.08 -2.82
N GLN A 370 19.72 12.16 -2.88
CA GLN A 370 19.95 13.03 -1.72
C GLN A 370 18.66 13.70 -1.26
N VAL A 371 17.85 14.21 -2.21
CA VAL A 371 16.53 14.81 -1.91
C VAL A 371 15.59 13.74 -1.32
N VAL A 372 15.52 12.56 -1.93
CA VAL A 372 14.71 11.45 -1.42
C VAL A 372 15.10 11.08 0.01
N GLY A 373 16.40 10.95 0.27
CA GLY A 373 16.92 10.65 1.61
C GLY A 373 16.57 11.72 2.64
N ALA A 374 16.69 13.01 2.28
CA ALA A 374 16.29 14.12 3.14
C ALA A 374 14.78 14.08 3.48
N VAL A 375 13.92 13.81 2.50
CA VAL A 375 12.47 13.68 2.71
C VAL A 375 12.16 12.46 3.59
N TRP A 376 12.84 11.33 3.38
CA TRP A 376 12.68 10.15 4.24
C TRP A 376 13.02 10.45 5.69
N VAL A 377 14.17 11.08 5.94
CA VAL A 377 14.58 11.48 7.30
C VAL A 377 13.53 12.40 7.92
N ALA A 378 13.09 13.42 7.19
CA ALA A 378 12.05 14.32 7.66
C ALA A 378 10.77 13.57 8.04
N GLN A 379 10.29 12.64 7.19
CA GLN A 379 9.07 11.86 7.44
C GLN A 379 9.21 10.89 8.63
N LEU A 380 10.38 10.29 8.81
CA LEU A 380 10.68 9.43 9.96
C LEU A 380 10.71 10.23 11.27
N ILE A 381 11.02 11.53 11.22
CA ILE A 381 11.02 12.43 12.38
C ILE A 381 9.63 13.00 12.64
N TRP A 382 8.99 13.65 11.64
CA TRP A 382 7.73 14.35 11.90
C TRP A 382 6.54 13.42 12.16
N SER A 383 6.52 12.21 11.52
CA SER A 383 5.37 11.31 11.69
C SER A 383 5.19 10.84 13.14
N PRO A 384 6.22 10.36 13.86
CA PRO A 384 6.07 10.03 15.27
C PRO A 384 5.84 11.27 16.14
N LEU A 385 6.46 12.43 15.84
CA LEU A 385 6.24 13.68 16.56
C LEU A 385 4.78 14.12 16.45
N TRP A 386 4.21 14.14 15.25
CA TRP A 386 2.79 14.45 15.02
C TRP A 386 1.89 13.48 15.78
N LEU A 387 2.13 12.18 15.65
CA LEU A 387 1.32 11.16 16.30
C LEU A 387 1.49 11.07 17.82
N SER A 388 2.43 11.82 18.42
CA SER A 388 2.51 11.98 19.86
C SER A 388 1.33 12.81 20.42
N ALA A 389 0.87 13.80 19.66
CA ALA A 389 -0.24 14.69 20.04
C ALA A 389 -1.57 14.31 19.36
N PHE A 390 -1.53 13.75 18.16
CA PHE A 390 -2.69 13.48 17.32
C PHE A 390 -2.90 11.98 17.08
N GLN A 391 -4.14 11.57 16.80
CA GLN A 391 -4.48 10.16 16.56
C GLN A 391 -4.14 9.68 15.14
N MET A 392 -4.09 10.60 14.18
CA MET A 392 -3.89 10.35 12.73
C MET A 392 -3.29 11.58 12.08
N GLY A 393 -2.82 11.45 10.84
CA GLY A 393 -2.34 12.59 10.06
C GLY A 393 -3.46 13.58 9.70
N PRO A 394 -3.12 14.84 9.36
CA PRO A 394 -4.11 15.86 9.06
C PRO A 394 -4.97 15.52 7.83
N LEU A 395 -4.39 14.96 6.78
CA LEU A 395 -5.15 14.59 5.58
C LEU A 395 -5.98 13.31 5.80
N GLU A 396 -5.51 12.35 6.58
CA GLU A 396 -6.33 11.23 7.05
C GLU A 396 -7.53 11.71 7.84
N TRP A 397 -7.36 12.72 8.68
CA TRP A 397 -8.44 13.33 9.46
C TRP A 397 -9.47 13.99 8.56
N GLY A 398 -9.05 14.86 7.64
CA GLY A 398 -9.93 15.51 6.66
C GLY A 398 -10.72 14.49 5.84
N TRP A 399 -10.03 13.49 5.30
CA TRP A 399 -10.65 12.41 4.54
C TRP A 399 -11.68 11.62 5.38
N ARG A 400 -11.40 11.37 6.66
CA ARG A 400 -12.36 10.73 7.57
C ARG A 400 -13.57 11.61 7.84
N CYS A 401 -13.38 12.90 8.11
CA CYS A 401 -14.48 13.84 8.32
C CYS A 401 -15.45 13.84 7.11
N LEU A 402 -14.90 13.91 5.90
CA LEU A 402 -15.65 13.85 4.64
C LEU A 402 -16.35 12.48 4.45
N THR A 403 -15.64 11.39 4.77
CA THR A 403 -16.18 10.02 4.66
C THR A 403 -17.38 9.81 5.58
N TYR A 404 -17.28 10.24 6.85
CA TYR A 404 -18.34 10.04 7.84
C TYR A 404 -19.39 11.16 7.88
N GLY A 405 -19.16 12.28 7.16
CA GLY A 405 -20.05 13.45 7.17
C GLY A 405 -20.12 14.15 8.52
N ARG A 406 -19.11 14.00 9.36
CA ARG A 406 -19.01 14.63 10.68
C ARG A 406 -17.56 14.85 11.09
N VAL A 407 -17.30 15.85 11.90
CA VAL A 407 -15.98 16.08 12.48
C VAL A 407 -15.64 14.97 13.47
N VAL A 408 -14.52 14.27 13.24
CA VAL A 408 -14.02 13.25 14.15
C VAL A 408 -12.92 13.83 15.04
N PRO A 409 -12.77 13.39 16.32
CA PRO A 409 -11.70 13.88 17.19
C PRO A 409 -10.33 13.56 16.60
N ILE A 410 -9.45 14.57 16.48
CA ILE A 410 -8.07 14.40 16.01
C ILE A 410 -7.08 14.29 17.17
N LEU A 411 -7.34 14.96 18.31
CA LEU A 411 -6.45 14.96 19.47
C LEU A 411 -6.46 13.60 20.17
N ARG A 412 -5.31 13.17 20.65
CA ARG A 412 -5.22 12.04 21.58
C ARG A 412 -5.83 12.45 22.91
N SER A 413 -6.84 11.69 23.39
CA SER A 413 -7.30 11.83 24.76
C SER A 413 -6.16 11.41 25.70
N ARG A 414 -5.51 12.36 26.35
CA ARG A 414 -4.63 12.07 27.49
C ARG A 414 -5.51 11.44 28.56
N GLY A 415 -5.40 10.13 28.73
CA GLY A 415 -5.81 9.33 29.90
C GLY A 415 -6.83 9.88 30.89
N ARG A 416 -7.92 10.53 30.44
CA ARG A 416 -9.15 10.54 31.21
C ARG A 416 -9.82 9.20 30.96
N ALA A 417 -9.78 8.32 31.96
CA ALA A 417 -10.80 7.28 32.09
C ALA A 417 -12.13 7.94 31.68
N ALA A 418 -12.81 7.33 30.68
CA ALA A 418 -14.16 7.78 30.38
C ALA A 418 -14.84 7.97 31.75
N PRO A 419 -15.51 9.12 32.03
CA PRO A 419 -16.35 9.18 33.22
C PRO A 419 -17.22 7.95 33.05
N VAL A 420 -17.10 7.02 33.98
CA VAL A 420 -18.09 5.97 34.18
C VAL A 420 -19.39 6.80 34.21
N ALA A 421 -20.22 6.60 33.17
CA ALA A 421 -21.52 7.21 33.16
C ALA A 421 -22.12 6.82 34.50
N GLY A 422 -22.04 7.75 35.44
CA GLY A 422 -22.61 7.56 36.75
C GLY A 422 -24.05 7.26 36.45
N TRP A 423 -24.49 6.10 36.84
CA TRP A 423 -25.86 5.80 36.95
C TRP A 423 -26.39 6.90 37.88
N GLY A 424 -26.91 7.96 37.25
CA GLY A 424 -27.66 8.98 37.94
C GLY A 424 -28.74 8.26 38.69
N ALA A 425 -28.63 8.28 40.01
CA ALA A 425 -29.63 7.79 40.87
C ALA A 425 -30.95 8.45 40.45
N ALA A 426 -31.72 7.75 39.66
CA ALA A 426 -33.13 8.05 39.47
C ALA A 426 -33.74 7.90 40.84
N ARG A 427 -34.12 9.03 41.44
CA ARG A 427 -34.95 9.02 42.65
C ARG A 427 -36.19 8.16 42.38
N PRO A 428 -36.55 7.22 43.27
CA PRO A 428 -37.75 6.43 43.08
C PRO A 428 -38.96 7.36 43.17
N SER A 429 -39.64 7.58 42.06
CA SER A 429 -40.98 8.13 42.05
C SER A 429 -41.89 7.09 42.67
N THR A 430 -42.63 7.47 43.71
CA THR A 430 -43.63 6.70 44.44
C THR A 430 -44.55 5.90 43.52
N PRO A 431 -44.78 4.61 43.78
CA PRO A 431 -45.67 3.81 42.96
C PRO A 431 -47.14 4.11 43.31
N HIS A 432 -47.90 4.61 42.33
CA HIS A 432 -49.32 4.50 42.34
C HIS A 432 -49.75 3.04 42.25
N ARG A 433 -50.45 2.55 43.26
CA ARG A 433 -51.07 1.22 43.32
C ARG A 433 -52.10 1.05 42.18
N CYS A 434 -51.88 0.09 41.33
CA CYS A 434 -52.96 -0.64 40.68
C CYS A 434 -52.62 -2.13 40.74
N ARG A 435 -53.48 -2.86 41.49
CA ARG A 435 -53.43 -4.32 41.62
C ARG A 435 -54.40 -4.94 40.61
N PRO A 436 -54.00 -5.90 39.82
CA PRO A 436 -54.92 -6.97 39.42
C PRO A 436 -54.57 -8.28 40.12
N LYS A 437 -55.62 -8.97 40.50
CA LYS A 437 -55.62 -10.27 41.21
C LYS A 437 -55.26 -11.39 40.22
N GLY A 438 -54.40 -12.31 40.69
CA GLY A 438 -54.42 -13.72 40.29
C GLY A 438 -53.53 -14.08 39.09
N ALA A 439 -52.25 -14.37 39.31
CA ALA A 439 -51.48 -15.34 38.56
C ALA A 439 -50.37 -15.92 39.46
N ALA A 440 -50.36 -17.23 39.65
CA ALA A 440 -49.35 -17.95 40.41
C ALA A 440 -48.03 -18.01 39.66
N TRP A 441 -46.93 -17.84 40.38
CA TRP A 441 -45.57 -17.99 39.86
C TRP A 441 -45.22 -19.47 39.71
N PRO A 442 -44.58 -19.93 38.63
CA PRO A 442 -44.02 -21.27 38.55
C PRO A 442 -42.83 -21.41 39.51
N GLN A 443 -42.82 -22.53 40.24
CA GLN A 443 -41.74 -22.91 41.15
C GLN A 443 -40.47 -23.25 40.39
N PRO A 444 -39.29 -22.97 40.95
CA PRO A 444 -38.00 -23.36 40.32
C PRO A 444 -37.83 -24.92 40.41
N PRO A 445 -37.12 -25.52 39.46
CA PRO A 445 -36.87 -26.97 39.46
C PRO A 445 -35.96 -27.37 40.65
N PRO A 446 -36.14 -28.62 41.20
CA PRO A 446 -35.37 -29.13 42.33
C PRO A 446 -33.88 -29.35 41.94
N ALA A 447 -33.01 -29.13 42.93
CA ALA A 447 -31.56 -29.33 42.79
C ALA A 447 -31.19 -30.80 42.49
N PRO A 448 -30.18 -31.08 41.69
CA PRO A 448 -29.74 -32.45 41.39
C PRO A 448 -29.13 -33.13 42.62
N SER A 449 -29.46 -34.42 42.83
CA SER A 449 -28.94 -35.28 43.89
C SER A 449 -27.43 -35.51 43.72
N PRO A 450 -26.68 -35.66 44.82
CA PRO A 450 -25.26 -35.96 44.76
C PRO A 450 -24.99 -37.37 44.28
N ALA A 451 -23.99 -37.49 43.36
CA ALA A 451 -23.54 -38.78 42.80
C ALA A 451 -22.88 -39.68 43.87
N PRO A 452 -23.02 -41.03 43.75
CA PRO A 452 -22.41 -41.96 44.71
C PRO A 452 -20.87 -41.99 44.54
N ARG A 453 -20.19 -42.04 45.69
CA ARG A 453 -18.73 -42.23 45.81
C ARG A 453 -18.28 -43.54 45.20
N ALA A 454 -17.34 -43.46 44.27
CA ALA A 454 -16.62 -44.63 43.72
C ALA A 454 -15.75 -45.25 44.82
N VAL A 455 -15.92 -46.55 45.00
CA VAL A 455 -15.07 -47.38 45.88
C VAL A 455 -13.84 -47.80 45.06
N SER A 456 -12.63 -47.56 45.58
CA SER A 456 -11.39 -48.00 45.01
C SER A 456 -11.21 -49.53 45.14
N PRO A 457 -10.76 -50.25 44.11
CA PRO A 457 -10.32 -51.62 44.30
C PRO A 457 -8.84 -51.65 44.71
N THR A 458 -8.61 -52.44 45.74
CA THR A 458 -7.34 -52.85 46.32
C THR A 458 -6.50 -53.67 45.35
N VAL A 459 -5.23 -53.29 45.24
CA VAL A 459 -4.20 -54.08 44.54
C VAL A 459 -3.91 -55.36 45.32
N ALA A 460 -4.01 -56.55 44.68
CA ALA A 460 -3.41 -57.78 45.12
C ALA A 460 -2.25 -58.12 44.14
N ALA A 461 -1.04 -58.20 44.69
CA ALA A 461 0.11 -58.76 44.04
C ALA A 461 0.06 -60.28 44.09
N ALA A 462 0.48 -60.94 42.99
CA ALA A 462 1.17 -62.21 43.02
C ALA A 462 1.68 -62.65 41.64
N THR A 463 2.98 -62.89 41.57
CA THR A 463 3.82 -63.70 40.71
C THR A 463 3.94 -63.32 39.22
#